data_56b5e95951500718f1aa0c5ea22b2b5b
#
_entry.id   56b5e95951500718f1aa0c5ea22b2b5b
#
_cell.length_a   1.000
_cell.length_b   1.000
_cell.length_c   1.000
_cell.angle_alpha   90.00
_cell.angle_beta   90.00
_cell.angle_gamma   90.00
#
_symmetry.space_group_name_H-M   'P 1'
#
loop_
_entity.id
_entity.type
_entity.pdbx_description
1 polymer ?
#
loop_
_entity_poly.entity_id
_entity_poly.type
_entity_poly.pdbx_seq_one_letter_code
_entity_poly.pdbx_strand_id
1 'polypeptide(L)'
;MNRPSQLALLALPWMAPQPATAQDWALMREITPRGYVASRADEPVQVDGRLDEPAWRAAPWSDGFVDIEGSRKPLPHFETRMKILWDDRYLYLGARLEEPHIWGTLTEKNSVIFHDNDFEIFIDPDGDHHNYYELEINALGTIWELALVKPYRDGGPVISPANIDGLRSAVHVEGTLNDASDADTAWSVEVAIPWSGLAQYATDPVPPRHGEQWRMNFSRVQWQHMIRQGAYRKVPDTPENNWVWSPQGVVNMHCPERWGYVQFSTARPGTDRFVADPTLAGRDLLMDVYYAQQAYRRKHGSWARSLGDLQLLAERHPSLVLEADADGFTASLVVEPAQGPVRMLEINHESQIVTRFADR
;
A
#
# COMPACT_ATOMS: atom_id res chain seq x y z
N MET A 1 49.85 -10.20 -16.47
CA MET A 1 48.52 -10.77 -16.69
C MET A 1 47.79 -10.79 -15.35
N ASN A 2 47.08 -9.69 -15.05
CA ASN A 2 46.28 -9.57 -13.82
C ASN A 2 44.87 -9.98 -14.13
N ARG A 3 44.34 -11.00 -13.48
CA ARG A 3 42.92 -11.36 -13.51
C ARG A 3 42.15 -10.40 -12.58
N PRO A 4 41.04 -9.83 -13.00
CA PRO A 4 40.19 -9.11 -12.07
C PRO A 4 39.45 -10.10 -11.16
N SER A 5 39.53 -9.83 -9.86
CA SER A 5 38.77 -10.53 -8.83
C SER A 5 37.29 -10.27 -9.07
N GLN A 6 36.52 -11.32 -9.36
CA GLN A 6 35.06 -11.27 -9.29
C GLN A 6 34.65 -11.13 -7.83
N LEU A 7 34.18 -9.96 -7.43
CA LEU A 7 33.41 -9.79 -6.22
C LEU A 7 32.09 -10.56 -6.40
N ALA A 8 31.97 -11.69 -5.71
CA ALA A 8 30.72 -12.37 -5.55
C ALA A 8 29.84 -11.48 -4.64
N LEU A 9 28.83 -10.84 -5.21
CA LEU A 9 27.72 -10.31 -4.42
C LEU A 9 27.07 -11.51 -3.73
N LEU A 10 27.31 -11.66 -2.45
CA LEU A 10 26.49 -12.48 -1.57
C LEU A 10 25.12 -11.76 -1.46
N ALA A 11 24.18 -12.16 -2.30
CA ALA A 11 22.77 -11.85 -2.10
C ALA A 11 22.39 -12.47 -0.75
N LEU A 12 22.27 -11.64 0.28
CA LEU A 12 21.56 -12.04 1.49
C LEU A 12 20.16 -12.47 1.04
N PRO A 13 19.68 -13.65 1.45
CA PRO A 13 18.33 -14.05 1.07
C PRO A 13 17.36 -13.04 1.72
N TRP A 14 16.76 -12.20 0.90
CA TRP A 14 15.57 -11.48 1.30
C TRP A 14 14.53 -12.51 1.70
N MET A 15 14.22 -12.59 2.97
CA MET A 15 13.10 -13.39 3.43
C MET A 15 11.85 -12.63 3.04
N ALA A 16 11.28 -12.99 1.87
CA ALA A 16 9.94 -12.53 1.51
C ALA A 16 9.00 -12.78 2.69
N PRO A 17 8.12 -11.82 3.03
CA PRO A 17 7.16 -12.00 4.11
C PRO A 17 6.39 -13.30 3.89
N GLN A 18 6.18 -14.05 4.98
CA GLN A 18 5.45 -15.32 4.88
C GLN A 18 4.06 -15.05 4.28
N PRO A 19 3.59 -15.87 3.33
CA PRO A 19 2.29 -15.65 2.72
C PRO A 19 1.20 -15.74 3.80
N ALA A 20 0.28 -14.77 3.79
CA ALA A 20 -0.88 -14.75 4.68
C ALA A 20 -1.69 -16.04 4.53
N THR A 21 -2.17 -16.55 5.65
CA THR A 21 -2.93 -17.80 5.75
C THR A 21 -4.43 -17.53 5.81
N ALA A 22 -5.26 -18.59 5.74
CA ALA A 22 -6.69 -18.46 5.99
C ALA A 22 -7.01 -17.98 7.42
N GLN A 23 -6.13 -18.27 8.39
CA GLN A 23 -6.28 -17.77 9.76
C GLN A 23 -5.97 -16.27 9.83
N ASP A 24 -4.95 -15.80 9.12
CA ASP A 24 -4.63 -14.38 9.01
C ASP A 24 -5.76 -13.62 8.32
N TRP A 25 -6.34 -14.21 7.26
CA TRP A 25 -7.48 -13.62 6.57
C TRP A 25 -8.69 -13.40 7.49
N ALA A 26 -8.99 -14.32 8.37
CA ALA A 26 -10.07 -14.17 9.34
C ALA A 26 -9.88 -12.91 10.22
N LEU A 27 -8.63 -12.56 10.56
CA LEU A 27 -8.30 -11.33 11.30
C LEU A 27 -8.35 -10.09 10.41
N MET A 28 -7.81 -10.19 9.20
CA MET A 28 -7.79 -9.11 8.21
C MET A 28 -9.20 -8.68 7.81
N ARG A 29 -10.10 -9.64 7.63
CA ARG A 29 -11.48 -9.41 7.19
C ARG A 29 -12.33 -8.58 8.16
N GLU A 30 -12.01 -8.63 9.46
CA GLU A 30 -12.71 -7.83 10.49
C GLU A 30 -12.41 -6.33 10.38
N ILE A 31 -11.34 -5.95 9.66
CA ILE A 31 -10.90 -4.58 9.51
C ILE A 31 -11.56 -3.95 8.28
N THR A 32 -12.29 -2.87 8.49
CA THR A 32 -12.79 -2.05 7.40
C THR A 32 -11.68 -1.13 6.89
N PRO A 33 -11.30 -1.21 5.60
CA PRO A 33 -10.33 -0.29 5.02
C PRO A 33 -10.74 1.17 5.18
N ARG A 34 -9.76 2.05 5.46
CA ARG A 34 -10.00 3.49 5.58
C ARG A 34 -10.29 4.13 4.23
N GLY A 35 -10.95 5.28 4.25
CA GLY A 35 -11.22 6.11 3.08
C GLY A 35 -10.64 7.51 3.23
N TYR A 36 -10.12 8.07 2.14
CA TYR A 36 -9.64 9.44 2.06
C TYR A 36 -10.15 10.10 0.78
N VAL A 37 -10.49 11.40 0.84
CA VAL A 37 -10.87 12.18 -0.34
C VAL A 37 -9.70 13.05 -0.77
N ALA A 38 -9.08 12.70 -1.90
CA ALA A 38 -8.02 13.47 -2.52
C ALA A 38 -8.64 14.61 -3.35
N SER A 39 -8.43 15.84 -2.91
CA SER A 39 -8.96 17.02 -3.59
C SER A 39 -8.01 17.47 -4.71
N ARG A 40 -8.60 18.07 -5.76
CA ARG A 40 -7.82 18.70 -6.80
C ARG A 40 -7.19 19.99 -6.27
N ALA A 41 -5.90 20.18 -6.55
CA ALA A 41 -5.21 21.43 -6.23
C ALA A 41 -5.61 22.51 -7.23
N ASP A 42 -6.01 23.67 -6.71
CA ASP A 42 -6.37 24.84 -7.53
C ASP A 42 -5.12 25.67 -7.92
N GLU A 43 -4.02 25.48 -7.21
CA GLU A 43 -2.76 26.18 -7.40
C GLU A 43 -1.60 25.19 -7.52
N PRO A 44 -0.51 25.52 -8.21
CA PRO A 44 0.66 24.65 -8.33
C PRO A 44 1.26 24.31 -6.96
N VAL A 45 1.62 23.05 -6.76
CA VAL A 45 2.35 22.56 -5.60
C VAL A 45 3.85 22.60 -5.91
N GLN A 46 4.63 23.21 -5.03
CA GLN A 46 6.08 23.19 -5.09
C GLN A 46 6.62 22.07 -4.24
N VAL A 47 7.29 21.11 -4.83
CA VAL A 47 7.86 19.98 -4.10
C VAL A 47 9.17 20.42 -3.42
N ASP A 48 9.08 20.82 -2.16
CA ASP A 48 10.22 21.26 -1.34
C ASP A 48 10.27 20.57 0.05
N GLY A 49 9.33 19.65 0.29
CA GLY A 49 9.20 18.88 1.52
C GLY A 49 8.35 19.59 2.59
N ARG A 50 7.88 20.81 2.33
CA ARG A 50 7.02 21.57 3.24
C ARG A 50 5.57 21.47 2.78
N LEU A 51 4.68 21.20 3.69
CA LEU A 51 3.25 21.09 3.40
C LEU A 51 2.53 22.41 3.74
N ASP A 52 3.10 23.53 3.28
CA ASP A 52 2.68 24.87 3.73
C ASP A 52 2.08 25.75 2.63
N GLU A 53 1.99 25.30 1.38
CA GLU A 53 1.25 25.99 0.34
C GLU A 53 -0.26 26.04 0.65
N PRO A 54 -0.99 27.01 0.09
CA PRO A 54 -2.44 27.12 0.28
C PRO A 54 -3.20 25.84 -0.03
N ALA A 55 -2.79 25.11 -1.09
CA ALA A 55 -3.39 23.84 -1.46
C ALA A 55 -3.23 22.78 -0.35
N TRP A 56 -2.01 22.64 0.22
CA TRP A 56 -1.75 21.72 1.32
C TRP A 56 -2.46 22.14 2.62
N ARG A 57 -2.55 23.44 2.91
CA ARG A 57 -3.29 23.94 4.08
C ARG A 57 -4.76 23.65 3.98
N ALA A 58 -5.33 23.68 2.77
CA ALA A 58 -6.75 23.41 2.53
C ALA A 58 -7.06 21.89 2.57
N ALA A 59 -6.12 21.03 2.20
CA ALA A 59 -6.29 19.58 2.23
C ALA A 59 -6.43 19.07 3.67
N PRO A 60 -7.43 18.23 3.98
CA PRO A 60 -7.55 17.63 5.30
C PRO A 60 -6.43 16.65 5.58
N TRP A 61 -5.96 16.58 6.83
CA TRP A 61 -5.11 15.49 7.27
C TRP A 61 -5.88 14.17 7.29
N SER A 62 -5.18 13.09 7.02
CA SER A 62 -5.70 11.73 7.29
C SER A 62 -5.91 11.50 8.79
N ASP A 63 -6.62 10.44 9.13
CA ASP A 63 -6.49 9.86 10.47
C ASP A 63 -5.05 9.51 10.76
N GLY A 64 -4.65 9.59 12.03
CA GLY A 64 -3.33 9.16 12.48
C GLY A 64 -3.04 7.71 12.13
N PHE A 65 -1.79 7.41 11.84
CA PHE A 65 -1.37 6.03 11.58
C PHE A 65 -1.53 5.17 12.83
N VAL A 66 -1.75 3.90 12.62
CA VAL A 66 -1.89 2.87 13.66
C VAL A 66 -0.92 1.72 13.34
N ASP A 67 -0.73 0.81 14.29
CA ASP A 67 0.02 -0.41 13.99
C ASP A 67 -0.66 -1.20 12.85
N ILE A 68 0.13 -1.85 12.01
CA ILE A 68 -0.36 -2.62 10.86
C ILE A 68 -1.35 -3.74 11.28
N GLU A 69 -1.21 -4.28 12.49
CA GLU A 69 -2.15 -5.25 13.06
C GLU A 69 -3.41 -4.59 13.67
N GLY A 70 -3.54 -3.26 13.57
CA GLY A 70 -4.68 -2.50 14.04
C GLY A 70 -4.81 -2.47 15.57
N SER A 71 -6.04 -2.51 16.07
CA SER A 71 -6.35 -2.36 17.51
C SER A 71 -5.81 -3.48 18.42
N ARG A 72 -5.21 -4.51 17.85
CA ARG A 72 -4.53 -5.57 18.63
C ARG A 72 -3.17 -5.14 19.18
N LYS A 73 -2.66 -4.03 18.72
CA LYS A 73 -1.39 -3.43 19.14
C LYS A 73 -1.64 -2.05 19.75
N PRO A 74 -0.72 -1.57 20.59
CA PRO A 74 -0.79 -0.20 21.09
C PRO A 74 -0.68 0.82 19.94
N LEU A 75 -1.19 2.02 20.17
CA LEU A 75 -0.99 3.12 19.23
C LEU A 75 0.49 3.45 19.05
N PRO A 76 0.91 3.90 17.89
CA PRO A 76 2.23 4.47 17.66
C PRO A 76 2.58 5.53 18.70
N HIS A 77 3.80 5.52 19.17
CA HIS A 77 4.27 6.51 20.13
C HIS A 77 4.70 7.85 19.48
N PHE A 78 4.80 7.88 18.14
CA PHE A 78 5.01 9.09 17.34
C PHE A 78 3.89 9.24 16.33
N GLU A 79 3.33 10.43 16.20
CA GLU A 79 2.25 10.69 15.26
C GLU A 79 2.78 10.68 13.81
N THR A 80 2.00 10.10 12.93
CA THR A 80 2.18 10.18 11.47
C THR A 80 0.83 10.43 10.84
N ARG A 81 0.79 11.39 9.92
CA ARG A 81 -0.39 11.70 9.10
C ARG A 81 0.03 12.04 7.69
N MET A 82 -0.86 11.81 6.73
CA MET A 82 -0.64 12.13 5.34
C MET A 82 -1.74 13.03 4.77
N LYS A 83 -1.45 13.61 3.61
CA LYS A 83 -2.39 14.35 2.76
C LYS A 83 -2.19 13.94 1.31
N ILE A 84 -3.24 14.03 0.51
CA ILE A 84 -3.20 13.75 -0.93
C ILE A 84 -3.87 14.89 -1.68
N LEU A 85 -3.19 15.38 -2.70
CA LEU A 85 -3.71 16.33 -3.70
C LEU A 85 -3.44 15.78 -5.09
N TRP A 86 -4.06 16.37 -6.10
CA TRP A 86 -3.80 16.05 -7.49
C TRP A 86 -4.14 17.22 -8.41
N ASP A 87 -3.53 17.24 -9.60
CA ASP A 87 -3.87 18.16 -10.68
C ASP A 87 -3.87 17.42 -12.04
N ASP A 88 -3.86 18.14 -13.14
CA ASP A 88 -3.83 17.52 -14.48
C ASP A 88 -2.51 16.83 -14.82
N ARG A 89 -1.46 16.99 -14.01
CA ARG A 89 -0.10 16.52 -14.30
C ARG A 89 0.40 15.50 -13.29
N TYR A 90 0.04 15.65 -12.02
CA TYR A 90 0.64 14.92 -10.91
C TYR A 90 -0.40 14.47 -9.86
N LEU A 91 -0.11 13.33 -9.27
CA LEU A 91 -0.57 12.95 -7.95
C LEU A 91 0.46 13.47 -6.94
N TYR A 92 0.03 14.24 -5.94
CA TYR A 92 0.87 14.76 -4.87
C TYR A 92 0.54 14.06 -3.56
N LEU A 93 1.59 13.61 -2.89
CA LEU A 93 1.51 12.89 -1.63
C LEU A 93 2.40 13.63 -0.62
N GLY A 94 1.83 14.01 0.50
CA GLY A 94 2.54 14.66 1.58
C GLY A 94 2.35 13.94 2.89
N ALA A 95 3.39 13.78 3.70
CA ALA A 95 3.28 13.22 5.03
C ALA A 95 4.13 14.00 6.03
N ARG A 96 3.69 14.04 7.29
CA ARG A 96 4.46 14.54 8.43
C ARG A 96 4.59 13.45 9.46
N LEU A 97 5.84 13.20 9.87
CA LEU A 97 6.22 12.16 10.81
C LEU A 97 6.86 12.83 12.03
N GLU A 98 6.19 12.77 13.19
CA GLU A 98 6.81 13.15 14.46
C GLU A 98 8.00 12.23 14.72
N GLU A 99 9.17 12.80 15.01
CA GLU A 99 10.40 12.04 15.24
C GLU A 99 11.39 12.88 16.07
N PRO A 100 11.62 12.52 17.32
CA PRO A 100 12.59 13.23 18.15
C PRO A 100 14.05 12.90 17.83
N HIS A 101 14.28 11.91 16.95
CA HIS A 101 15.62 11.44 16.58
C HIS A 101 15.67 11.13 15.10
N ILE A 102 15.87 12.17 14.29
CA ILE A 102 15.85 12.02 12.81
C ILE A 102 17.21 11.52 12.33
N TRP A 103 17.22 10.32 11.79
CA TRP A 103 18.42 9.70 11.25
C TRP A 103 18.16 8.88 10.00
N GLY A 104 19.21 8.67 9.22
CA GLY A 104 19.22 7.81 8.06
C GLY A 104 20.66 7.48 7.67
N THR A 105 20.84 6.36 6.98
CA THR A 105 22.17 5.85 6.59
C THR A 105 22.27 5.54 5.10
N LEU A 106 21.15 5.30 4.44
CA LEU A 106 21.08 4.88 3.03
C LEU A 106 21.01 6.11 2.12
N THR A 107 22.02 6.27 1.27
CA THR A 107 22.20 7.45 0.38
C THR A 107 22.13 7.09 -1.10
N GLU A 108 22.13 5.80 -1.44
CA GLU A 108 22.09 5.35 -2.84
C GLU A 108 20.64 5.06 -3.26
N LYS A 109 20.18 5.70 -4.33
CA LYS A 109 18.85 5.44 -4.90
C LYS A 109 18.66 3.95 -5.20
N ASN A 110 17.48 3.44 -4.90
CA ASN A 110 17.09 2.04 -5.06
C ASN A 110 17.87 1.04 -4.15
N SER A 111 18.49 1.52 -3.07
CA SER A 111 18.82 0.64 -1.95
C SER A 111 17.56 0.27 -1.17
N VAL A 112 17.61 -0.78 -0.39
CA VAL A 112 16.48 -1.28 0.41
C VAL A 112 16.21 -0.30 1.56
N ILE A 113 15.33 0.66 1.32
CA ILE A 113 15.16 1.86 2.16
C ILE A 113 14.55 1.53 3.52
N PHE A 114 13.63 0.55 3.63
CA PHE A 114 13.04 0.16 4.93
C PHE A 114 14.09 -0.35 5.95
N HIS A 115 15.34 -0.48 5.56
CA HIS A 115 16.43 -0.67 6.53
C HIS A 115 16.79 0.61 7.31
N ASP A 116 16.34 1.78 6.90
CA ASP A 116 16.29 3.00 7.71
C ASP A 116 14.86 3.21 8.26
N ASN A 117 14.63 4.26 9.05
CA ASN A 117 13.27 4.78 9.26
C ASN A 117 12.83 5.43 7.94
N ASP A 118 11.61 5.14 7.50
CA ASP A 118 11.12 5.62 6.21
C ASP A 118 9.62 5.91 6.20
N PHE A 119 9.19 6.41 5.06
CA PHE A 119 7.79 6.55 4.68
C PHE A 119 7.58 5.82 3.35
N GLU A 120 6.55 5.00 3.30
CA GLU A 120 6.24 4.16 2.14
C GLU A 120 4.87 4.50 1.55
N ILE A 121 4.77 4.36 0.24
CA ILE A 121 3.57 4.65 -0.55
C ILE A 121 3.27 3.43 -1.43
N PHE A 122 2.07 2.89 -1.33
CA PHE A 122 1.58 1.77 -2.12
C PHE A 122 0.38 2.20 -2.94
N ILE A 123 0.39 1.94 -4.25
CA ILE A 123 -0.65 2.40 -5.19
C ILE A 123 -1.05 1.27 -6.13
N ASP A 124 -2.32 0.86 -6.04
CA ASP A 124 -3.01 -0.06 -6.93
C ASP A 124 -4.21 0.67 -7.54
N PRO A 125 -4.05 1.24 -8.77
CA PRO A 125 -5.03 2.16 -9.33
C PRO A 125 -6.37 1.53 -9.68
N ASP A 126 -6.40 0.29 -10.14
CA ASP A 126 -7.64 -0.41 -10.52
C ASP A 126 -8.15 -1.35 -9.42
N GLY A 127 -7.37 -1.50 -8.35
CA GLY A 127 -7.75 -2.26 -7.16
C GLY A 127 -7.94 -3.73 -7.43
N ASP A 128 -7.23 -4.27 -8.42
CA ASP A 128 -7.29 -5.67 -8.80
C ASP A 128 -6.31 -6.57 -8.05
N HIS A 129 -5.45 -5.98 -7.20
CA HIS A 129 -4.38 -6.56 -6.39
C HIS A 129 -3.09 -6.88 -7.17
N HIS A 130 -3.06 -6.64 -8.47
CA HIS A 130 -1.91 -6.90 -9.31
C HIS A 130 -1.34 -5.59 -9.86
N ASN A 131 -0.14 -5.68 -10.44
CA ASN A 131 0.51 -4.58 -11.14
C ASN A 131 0.49 -3.25 -10.36
N TYR A 132 0.87 -3.28 -9.10
CA TYR A 132 0.88 -2.12 -8.23
C TYR A 132 2.29 -1.54 -8.04
N TYR A 133 2.32 -0.25 -7.71
CA TYR A 133 3.53 0.53 -7.50
C TYR A 133 3.81 0.75 -6.02
N GLU A 134 5.11 0.78 -5.67
CA GLU A 134 5.62 1.06 -4.33
C GLU A 134 6.76 2.05 -4.40
N LEU A 135 6.78 3.00 -3.46
CA LEU A 135 7.87 3.94 -3.25
C LEU A 135 8.17 4.04 -1.76
N GLU A 136 9.44 3.87 -1.41
CA GLU A 136 9.98 4.10 -0.08
C GLU A 136 10.89 5.32 -0.09
N ILE A 137 10.87 6.14 0.98
CA ILE A 137 11.71 7.32 1.12
C ILE A 137 12.16 7.49 2.58
N ASN A 138 13.47 7.65 2.82
CA ASN A 138 14.01 7.93 4.14
C ASN A 138 14.17 9.45 4.40
N ALA A 139 14.55 9.83 5.61
CA ALA A 139 14.73 11.22 6.01
C ALA A 139 15.90 11.93 5.27
N LEU A 140 16.78 11.20 4.58
CA LEU A 140 17.80 11.75 3.70
C LEU A 140 17.24 12.14 2.31
N GLY A 141 15.98 11.76 2.00
CA GLY A 141 15.39 11.94 0.68
C GLY A 141 15.83 10.88 -0.32
N THR A 142 16.43 9.80 0.14
CA THR A 142 16.79 8.66 -0.71
C THR A 142 15.55 7.82 -0.96
N ILE A 143 15.29 7.47 -2.22
CA ILE A 143 14.11 6.72 -2.63
C ILE A 143 14.45 5.34 -3.18
N TRP A 144 13.52 4.41 -2.98
CA TRP A 144 13.45 3.13 -3.66
C TRP A 144 12.10 2.98 -4.35
N GLU A 145 12.12 2.60 -5.62
CA GLU A 145 10.93 2.43 -6.43
C GLU A 145 10.81 0.97 -6.89
N LEU A 146 9.64 0.37 -6.62
CA LEU A 146 9.33 -1.00 -7.01
C LEU A 146 8.01 -1.06 -7.78
N ALA A 147 7.87 -2.09 -8.61
CA ALA A 147 6.60 -2.51 -9.16
C ALA A 147 6.42 -4.00 -8.92
N LEU A 148 5.26 -4.38 -8.41
CA LEU A 148 4.92 -5.75 -8.15
C LEU A 148 3.86 -6.20 -9.17
N VAL A 149 4.22 -7.16 -9.99
CA VAL A 149 3.28 -7.72 -10.97
C VAL A 149 2.12 -8.39 -10.26
N LYS A 150 2.38 -9.00 -9.10
CA LYS A 150 1.38 -9.55 -8.17
C LYS A 150 1.99 -9.66 -6.77
N PRO A 151 1.18 -9.82 -5.71
CA PRO A 151 1.68 -9.97 -4.35
C PRO A 151 2.71 -11.08 -4.20
N TYR A 152 3.65 -10.94 -3.26
CA TYR A 152 4.67 -11.96 -2.98
C TYR A 152 4.09 -13.34 -2.70
N ARG A 153 2.92 -13.42 -2.03
CA ARG A 153 2.21 -14.67 -1.75
C ARG A 153 1.83 -15.45 -3.00
N ASP A 154 1.65 -14.76 -4.12
CA ASP A 154 1.29 -15.33 -5.43
C ASP A 154 2.50 -15.49 -6.35
N GLY A 155 3.72 -15.27 -5.82
CA GLY A 155 4.98 -15.56 -6.49
C GLY A 155 5.60 -14.41 -7.29
N GLY A 156 5.12 -13.16 -7.15
CA GLY A 156 5.69 -12.00 -7.85
C GLY A 156 5.64 -12.12 -9.38
N PRO A 157 6.51 -11.55 -10.17
CA PRO A 157 7.81 -10.97 -9.82
C PRO A 157 7.74 -9.55 -9.30
N VAL A 158 8.87 -9.09 -8.74
CA VAL A 158 9.11 -7.69 -8.38
C VAL A 158 10.05 -7.08 -9.41
N ILE A 159 9.69 -5.91 -9.90
CA ILE A 159 10.53 -5.08 -10.77
C ILE A 159 11.21 -4.04 -9.89
N SER A 160 12.54 -4.12 -9.80
CA SER A 160 13.34 -3.14 -9.06
C SER A 160 14.62 -2.86 -9.83
N PRO A 161 14.92 -1.61 -10.17
CA PRO A 161 14.09 -0.42 -9.91
C PRO A 161 12.94 -0.27 -10.91
N ALA A 162 11.81 0.30 -10.44
CA ALA A 162 10.66 0.66 -11.26
C ALA A 162 10.60 2.19 -11.47
N ASN A 163 11.71 2.80 -11.84
CA ASN A 163 11.86 4.24 -11.90
C ASN A 163 10.79 4.92 -12.77
N ILE A 164 10.05 5.86 -12.18
CA ILE A 164 9.08 6.71 -12.87
C ILE A 164 9.79 8.00 -13.35
N ASP A 165 9.83 8.21 -14.65
CA ASP A 165 10.39 9.43 -15.23
C ASP A 165 9.57 10.65 -14.83
N GLY A 166 10.25 11.69 -14.32
CA GLY A 166 9.63 12.93 -13.89
C GLY A 166 9.02 12.89 -12.48
N LEU A 167 9.18 11.79 -11.72
CA LEU A 167 8.92 11.76 -10.28
C LEU A 167 9.79 12.80 -9.57
N ARG A 168 9.19 13.55 -8.64
CA ARG A 168 9.89 14.51 -7.78
C ARG A 168 9.58 14.19 -6.34
N SER A 169 10.58 14.28 -5.48
CA SER A 169 10.43 14.14 -4.04
C SER A 169 11.31 15.13 -3.30
N ALA A 170 10.89 15.54 -2.13
CA ALA A 170 11.67 16.37 -1.22
C ALA A 170 11.34 16.02 0.24
N VAL A 171 12.32 16.21 1.10
CA VAL A 171 12.18 16.03 2.55
C VAL A 171 12.54 17.35 3.23
N HIS A 172 11.76 17.74 4.23
CA HIS A 172 12.06 18.82 5.14
C HIS A 172 12.20 18.29 6.56
N VAL A 173 13.26 18.71 7.26
CA VAL A 173 13.56 18.31 8.64
C VAL A 173 13.27 19.48 9.59
N GLU A 174 12.42 19.27 10.58
CA GLU A 174 12.15 20.18 11.70
C GLU A 174 13.09 19.83 12.87
N GLY A 175 14.38 20.07 12.69
CA GLY A 175 15.45 19.69 13.60
C GLY A 175 16.78 19.54 12.89
N THR A 176 17.59 18.59 13.28
CA THR A 176 18.90 18.26 12.70
C THR A 176 19.01 16.79 12.33
N LEU A 177 19.49 16.52 11.15
CA LEU A 177 19.62 15.17 10.62
C LEU A 177 20.93 14.51 11.13
N ASN A 178 20.83 13.32 11.70
CA ASN A 178 21.97 12.53 12.19
C ASN A 178 22.77 13.19 13.34
N ASP A 179 22.19 14.15 14.07
CA ASP A 179 22.81 14.72 15.27
C ASP A 179 22.14 14.14 16.52
N ALA A 180 22.85 13.30 17.25
CA ALA A 180 22.34 12.65 18.45
C ALA A 180 22.52 13.51 19.73
N SER A 181 22.94 14.76 19.59
CA SER A 181 23.18 15.69 20.72
C SER A 181 21.98 16.56 21.07
N ASP A 182 20.98 16.61 20.21
CA ASP A 182 19.74 17.37 20.40
C ASP A 182 18.48 16.48 20.26
N ALA A 183 17.32 17.10 20.26
CA ALA A 183 16.03 16.46 20.03
C ALA A 183 15.29 17.22 18.92
N ASP A 184 14.84 16.48 17.96
CA ASP A 184 14.11 16.96 16.79
C ASP A 184 12.61 17.08 17.08
N THR A 185 11.85 17.54 16.10
CA THR A 185 10.39 17.62 16.19
C THR A 185 9.72 16.67 15.23
N ALA A 186 10.08 16.75 13.95
CA ALA A 186 9.47 15.95 12.89
C ALA A 186 10.29 16.04 11.60
N TRP A 187 9.97 15.19 10.67
CA TRP A 187 10.31 15.39 9.27
C TRP A 187 9.05 15.26 8.41
N SER A 188 9.06 15.90 7.27
CA SER A 188 7.97 15.83 6.30
C SER A 188 8.50 15.47 4.92
N VAL A 189 7.66 14.84 4.14
CA VAL A 189 7.96 14.40 2.79
C VAL A 189 6.89 14.91 1.85
N GLU A 190 7.32 15.31 0.65
CA GLU A 190 6.48 15.55 -0.49
C GLU A 190 6.94 14.71 -1.66
N VAL A 191 5.97 14.07 -2.33
CA VAL A 191 6.21 13.31 -3.55
C VAL A 191 5.20 13.76 -4.61
N ALA A 192 5.67 14.07 -5.81
CA ALA A 192 4.84 14.33 -6.98
C ALA A 192 5.10 13.26 -8.03
N ILE A 193 4.10 12.42 -8.28
CA ILE A 193 4.16 11.32 -9.24
C ILE A 193 3.40 11.76 -10.50
N PRO A 194 4.06 11.84 -11.68
CA PRO A 194 3.38 12.22 -12.92
C PRO A 194 2.39 11.13 -13.33
N TRP A 195 1.21 11.52 -13.80
CA TRP A 195 0.20 10.58 -14.29
C TRP A 195 0.72 9.64 -15.38
N SER A 196 1.62 10.12 -16.23
CA SER A 196 2.26 9.28 -17.26
C SER A 196 3.02 8.09 -16.69
N GLY A 197 3.55 8.21 -15.46
CA GLY A 197 4.23 7.13 -14.76
C GLY A 197 3.25 6.12 -14.13
N LEU A 198 2.08 6.59 -13.70
CA LEU A 198 1.03 5.74 -13.10
C LEU A 198 0.13 5.06 -14.16
N ALA A 199 0.09 5.58 -15.39
CA ALA A 199 -0.75 5.03 -16.46
C ALA A 199 -0.48 3.56 -16.77
N GLN A 200 0.73 3.06 -16.53
CA GLN A 200 1.07 1.66 -16.77
C GLN A 200 0.49 0.69 -15.72
N TYR A 201 0.03 1.21 -14.58
CA TYR A 201 -0.57 0.46 -13.48
C TYR A 201 -2.10 0.58 -13.46
N ALA A 202 -2.67 1.45 -14.28
CA ALA A 202 -4.11 1.72 -14.35
C ALA A 202 -4.74 1.09 -15.59
N THR A 203 -5.94 0.53 -15.44
CA THR A 203 -6.76 0.09 -16.58
C THR A 203 -7.59 1.23 -17.16
N ASP A 204 -7.98 2.19 -16.34
CA ASP A 204 -8.71 3.40 -16.77
C ASP A 204 -7.74 4.56 -17.09
N PRO A 205 -8.15 5.52 -17.94
CA PRO A 205 -7.34 6.69 -18.24
C PRO A 205 -7.01 7.52 -17.01
N VAL A 206 -5.79 8.07 -16.95
CA VAL A 206 -5.33 9.01 -15.91
C VAL A 206 -5.25 10.43 -16.46
N PRO A 207 -5.48 11.49 -15.67
CA PRO A 207 -5.87 11.48 -14.26
C PRO A 207 -7.25 10.89 -14.00
N PRO A 208 -7.50 10.38 -12.78
CA PRO A 208 -8.79 9.83 -12.37
C PRO A 208 -9.93 10.85 -12.48
N ARG A 209 -11.14 10.35 -12.70
CA ARG A 209 -12.34 11.18 -12.72
C ARG A 209 -12.83 11.47 -11.30
N HIS A 210 -13.67 12.50 -11.18
CA HIS A 210 -14.38 12.77 -9.92
C HIS A 210 -15.19 11.55 -9.46
N GLY A 211 -15.00 11.15 -8.20
CA GLY A 211 -15.62 9.98 -7.59
C GLY A 211 -14.91 8.64 -7.85
N GLU A 212 -13.93 8.60 -8.72
CA GLU A 212 -13.13 7.40 -8.94
C GLU A 212 -12.29 7.08 -7.71
N GLN A 213 -12.08 5.79 -7.43
CA GLN A 213 -11.37 5.32 -6.24
C GLN A 213 -10.24 4.39 -6.62
N TRP A 214 -9.08 4.60 -6.01
CA TRP A 214 -7.93 3.74 -6.08
C TRP A 214 -7.66 3.06 -4.75
N ARG A 215 -7.03 1.88 -4.78
CA ARG A 215 -6.53 1.24 -3.57
C ARG A 215 -5.14 1.79 -3.29
N MET A 216 -4.96 2.33 -2.10
CA MET A 216 -3.68 2.87 -1.67
C MET A 216 -3.45 2.57 -0.19
N ASN A 217 -2.19 2.45 0.20
CA ASN A 217 -1.83 2.47 1.59
C ASN A 217 -0.52 3.22 1.80
N PHE A 218 -0.27 3.59 3.03
CA PHE A 218 0.92 4.32 3.44
C PHE A 218 1.45 3.68 4.71
N SER A 219 2.77 3.53 4.78
CA SER A 219 3.45 2.96 5.94
C SER A 219 4.54 3.89 6.42
N ARG A 220 4.89 3.75 7.69
CA ARG A 220 6.10 4.23 8.31
C ARG A 220 6.80 3.04 8.94
N VAL A 221 8.01 2.76 8.49
CA VAL A 221 8.90 1.84 9.19
C VAL A 221 9.64 2.61 10.28
N GLN A 222 9.55 2.12 11.51
CA GLN A 222 10.19 2.75 12.67
C GLN A 222 11.05 1.75 13.42
N TRP A 223 12.36 1.92 13.35
CA TRP A 223 13.33 1.11 14.07
C TRP A 223 13.59 1.64 15.47
N GLN A 224 13.77 0.74 16.42
CA GLN A 224 14.35 1.09 17.69
C GLN A 224 15.83 1.44 17.51
N HIS A 225 16.26 2.54 18.11
CA HIS A 225 17.64 2.99 18.02
C HIS A 225 18.31 3.14 19.39
N MET A 226 19.62 3.15 19.37
CA MET A 226 20.48 3.53 20.50
C MET A 226 21.52 4.53 20.03
N ILE A 227 22.03 5.36 20.94
CA ILE A 227 23.14 6.27 20.66
C ILE A 227 24.43 5.62 21.12
N ARG A 228 25.38 5.42 20.21
CA ARG A 228 26.73 4.92 20.49
C ARG A 228 27.77 5.87 19.91
N GLN A 229 28.65 6.38 20.76
CA GLN A 229 29.72 7.31 20.35
C GLN A 229 29.19 8.54 19.56
N GLY A 230 28.04 9.07 19.98
CA GLY A 230 27.42 10.22 19.33
C GLY A 230 26.71 9.92 18.00
N ALA A 231 26.52 8.66 17.63
CA ALA A 231 25.83 8.27 16.39
C ALA A 231 24.66 7.32 16.70
N TYR A 232 23.61 7.45 15.91
CA TYR A 232 22.46 6.52 15.95
C TYR A 232 22.85 5.13 15.43
N ARG A 233 22.32 4.10 16.07
CA ARG A 233 22.45 2.69 15.66
C ARG A 233 21.15 1.97 15.97
N LYS A 234 20.72 1.06 15.12
CA LYS A 234 19.59 0.17 15.43
C LYS A 234 19.90 -0.67 16.68
N VAL A 235 18.89 -0.92 17.49
CA VAL A 235 18.97 -1.92 18.56
C VAL A 235 19.05 -3.30 17.90
N PRO A 236 20.09 -4.10 18.17
CA PRO A 236 20.21 -5.43 17.59
C PRO A 236 19.02 -6.34 17.96
N ASP A 237 18.68 -7.24 17.08
CA ASP A 237 17.68 -8.29 17.27
C ASP A 237 16.27 -7.76 17.68
N THR A 238 15.95 -6.54 17.31
CA THR A 238 14.60 -5.98 17.44
C THR A 238 13.95 -5.82 16.07
N PRO A 239 12.68 -6.21 15.91
CA PRO A 239 11.94 -5.94 14.69
C PRO A 239 11.63 -4.44 14.58
N GLU A 240 11.39 -4.00 13.35
CA GLU A 240 10.79 -2.70 13.07
C GLU A 240 9.33 -2.65 13.54
N ASN A 241 8.85 -1.44 13.81
CA ASN A 241 7.42 -1.18 13.88
C ASN A 241 6.92 -0.79 12.49
N ASN A 242 5.79 -1.34 12.10
CA ASN A 242 5.11 -1.01 10.85
C ASN A 242 3.83 -0.24 11.21
N TRP A 243 3.86 1.08 11.06
CA TRP A 243 2.71 1.95 11.33
C TRP A 243 2.10 2.42 10.04
N VAL A 244 0.81 2.16 9.86
CA VAL A 244 0.14 2.33 8.58
C VAL A 244 -1.07 3.24 8.68
N TRP A 245 -1.42 3.87 7.56
CA TRP A 245 -2.67 4.63 7.47
C TRP A 245 -3.88 3.70 7.57
N SER A 246 -4.00 2.66 6.75
CA SER A 246 -5.10 1.69 6.82
C SER A 246 -4.57 0.35 7.34
N PRO A 247 -4.98 -0.08 8.56
CA PRO A 247 -4.48 -1.32 9.15
C PRO A 247 -4.89 -2.53 8.31
N GLN A 248 -4.04 -3.55 8.29
CA GLN A 248 -4.24 -4.74 7.48
C GLN A 248 -4.56 -5.99 8.32
N GLY A 249 -4.19 -5.98 9.60
CA GLY A 249 -4.43 -7.08 10.52
C GLY A 249 -3.29 -8.11 10.60
N VAL A 250 -2.27 -7.98 9.75
CA VAL A 250 -1.08 -8.84 9.73
C VAL A 250 0.14 -8.00 9.40
N VAL A 251 1.33 -8.45 9.81
CA VAL A 251 2.59 -7.78 9.47
C VAL A 251 3.00 -8.17 8.04
N ASN A 252 2.32 -7.56 7.08
CA ASN A 252 2.61 -7.74 5.65
C ASN A 252 1.99 -6.58 4.86
N MET A 253 2.80 -5.66 4.32
CA MET A 253 2.29 -4.54 3.52
C MET A 253 1.68 -4.99 2.19
N HIS A 254 2.09 -6.15 1.65
CA HIS A 254 1.66 -6.67 0.35
C HIS A 254 0.35 -7.47 0.44
N CYS A 255 -0.63 -6.90 1.14
CA CYS A 255 -2.02 -7.37 1.21
C CYS A 255 -2.97 -6.31 0.65
N PRO A 256 -2.94 -6.04 -0.69
CA PRO A 256 -3.70 -4.96 -1.30
C PRO A 256 -5.20 -5.05 -1.06
N GLU A 257 -5.73 -6.24 -0.77
CA GLU A 257 -7.14 -6.44 -0.36
C GLU A 257 -7.53 -5.69 0.91
N ARG A 258 -6.56 -5.23 1.72
CA ARG A 258 -6.80 -4.44 2.95
C ARG A 258 -6.30 -3.01 2.88
N TRP A 259 -5.69 -2.58 1.77
CA TRP A 259 -5.33 -1.17 1.61
C TRP A 259 -6.58 -0.28 1.66
N GLY A 260 -6.39 0.97 2.03
CA GLY A 260 -7.46 1.95 2.05
C GLY A 260 -7.94 2.35 0.66
N TYR A 261 -8.95 3.18 0.61
CA TYR A 261 -9.51 3.75 -0.61
C TYR A 261 -9.21 5.24 -0.68
N VAL A 262 -8.67 5.69 -1.78
CA VAL A 262 -8.51 7.12 -2.10
C VAL A 262 -9.50 7.49 -3.18
N GLN A 263 -10.46 8.35 -2.84
CA GLN A 263 -11.47 8.87 -3.75
C GLN A 263 -11.01 10.21 -4.30
N PHE A 264 -10.95 10.33 -5.61
CA PHE A 264 -10.55 11.57 -6.29
C PHE A 264 -11.73 12.54 -6.41
N SER A 265 -11.50 13.80 -6.04
CA SER A 265 -12.56 14.82 -6.05
C SER A 265 -12.11 16.09 -6.74
N THR A 266 -13.00 16.63 -7.58
CA THR A 266 -12.89 17.97 -8.17
C THR A 266 -13.61 19.04 -7.35
N ALA A 267 -14.24 18.66 -6.24
CA ALA A 267 -14.86 19.59 -5.32
C ALA A 267 -13.80 20.32 -4.46
N ARG A 268 -14.22 21.43 -3.84
CA ARG A 268 -13.35 22.18 -2.92
C ARG A 268 -12.85 21.26 -1.78
N PRO A 269 -11.60 21.40 -1.35
CA PRO A 269 -11.05 20.59 -0.26
C PRO A 269 -11.97 20.57 0.97
N GLY A 270 -12.20 19.39 1.53
CA GLY A 270 -13.02 19.17 2.72
C GLY A 270 -14.54 19.29 2.52
N THR A 271 -15.03 19.52 1.31
CA THR A 271 -16.49 19.63 1.05
C THR A 271 -17.11 18.35 0.52
N ASP A 272 -16.32 17.49 -0.10
CA ASP A 272 -16.76 16.19 -0.58
C ASP A 272 -16.64 15.14 0.52
N ARG A 273 -17.41 14.06 0.39
CA ARG A 273 -17.43 12.96 1.35
C ARG A 273 -16.99 11.68 0.68
N PHE A 274 -16.23 10.90 1.41
CA PHE A 274 -15.88 9.55 1.00
C PHE A 274 -17.16 8.69 0.89
N VAL A 275 -17.28 7.97 -0.22
CA VAL A 275 -18.34 6.99 -0.46
C VAL A 275 -17.72 5.60 -0.37
N ALA A 276 -18.21 4.79 0.57
CA ALA A 276 -17.71 3.42 0.71
C ALA A 276 -17.93 2.61 -0.58
N ASP A 277 -16.95 1.78 -0.95
CA ASP A 277 -17.07 0.90 -2.10
C ASP A 277 -18.22 -0.10 -1.89
N PRO A 278 -19.28 -0.04 -2.69
CA PRO A 278 -20.43 -0.93 -2.54
C PRO A 278 -20.10 -2.40 -2.86
N THR A 279 -18.94 -2.68 -3.42
CA THR A 279 -18.48 -4.03 -3.74
C THR A 279 -17.62 -4.66 -2.66
N LEU A 280 -17.25 -3.93 -1.60
CA LEU A 280 -16.34 -4.42 -0.56
C LEU A 280 -16.76 -5.78 0.02
N ALA A 281 -18.03 -5.95 0.35
CA ALA A 281 -18.51 -7.24 0.88
C ALA A 281 -18.38 -8.40 -0.14
N GLY A 282 -18.57 -8.11 -1.42
CA GLY A 282 -18.36 -9.08 -2.50
C GLY A 282 -16.88 -9.41 -2.69
N ARG A 283 -16.01 -8.41 -2.64
CA ARG A 283 -14.55 -8.60 -2.69
C ARG A 283 -14.08 -9.45 -1.51
N ASP A 284 -14.57 -9.18 -0.30
CA ASP A 284 -14.25 -9.96 0.88
C ASP A 284 -14.67 -11.42 0.73
N LEU A 285 -15.87 -11.68 0.17
CA LEU A 285 -16.34 -13.03 -0.10
C LEU A 285 -15.45 -13.77 -1.13
N LEU A 286 -15.00 -13.09 -2.16
CA LEU A 286 -14.06 -13.67 -3.12
C LEU A 286 -12.71 -13.98 -2.47
N MET A 287 -12.24 -13.14 -1.56
CA MET A 287 -11.04 -13.44 -0.78
C MET A 287 -11.26 -14.59 0.21
N ASP A 288 -12.48 -14.80 0.77
CA ASP A 288 -12.81 -16.02 1.52
C ASP A 288 -12.57 -17.26 0.66
N VAL A 289 -13.03 -17.24 -0.61
CA VAL A 289 -12.78 -18.33 -1.56
C VAL A 289 -11.29 -18.52 -1.81
N TYR A 290 -10.56 -17.43 -2.11
CA TYR A 290 -9.13 -17.49 -2.38
C TYR A 290 -8.35 -18.14 -1.22
N TYR A 291 -8.51 -17.66 -0.01
CA TYR A 291 -7.78 -18.19 1.15
C TYR A 291 -8.21 -19.63 1.52
N ALA A 292 -9.48 -19.96 1.34
CA ALA A 292 -9.97 -21.33 1.52
C ALA A 292 -9.39 -22.28 0.45
N GLN A 293 -9.31 -21.86 -0.79
CA GLN A 293 -8.68 -22.59 -1.90
C GLN A 293 -7.19 -22.82 -1.64
N GLN A 294 -6.46 -21.79 -1.20
CA GLN A 294 -5.06 -21.93 -0.85
C GLN A 294 -4.85 -22.93 0.31
N ALA A 295 -5.72 -22.91 1.32
CA ALA A 295 -5.68 -23.87 2.42
C ALA A 295 -6.01 -25.30 1.96
N TYR A 296 -7.02 -25.45 1.11
CA TYR A 296 -7.41 -26.73 0.54
C TYR A 296 -6.28 -27.34 -0.30
N ARG A 297 -5.67 -26.54 -1.20
CA ARG A 297 -4.55 -26.96 -2.04
C ARG A 297 -3.33 -27.41 -1.24
N ARG A 298 -2.98 -26.68 -0.17
CA ARG A 298 -1.89 -27.08 0.73
C ARG A 298 -2.14 -28.46 1.37
N LYS A 299 -3.40 -28.75 1.70
CA LYS A 299 -3.79 -30.00 2.36
C LYS A 299 -3.98 -31.19 1.40
N HIS A 300 -4.52 -30.93 0.20
CA HIS A 300 -4.98 -31.98 -0.73
C HIS A 300 -4.15 -32.08 -2.00
N GLY A 301 -3.26 -31.13 -2.29
CA GLY A 301 -2.44 -31.07 -3.51
C GLY A 301 -3.21 -30.68 -4.78
N SER A 302 -4.48 -30.33 -4.67
CA SER A 302 -5.35 -29.92 -5.77
C SER A 302 -6.30 -28.81 -5.33
N TRP A 303 -6.89 -28.11 -6.29
CA TRP A 303 -7.94 -27.13 -6.03
C TRP A 303 -9.27 -27.81 -5.69
N ALA A 304 -10.04 -27.22 -4.78
CA ALA A 304 -11.41 -27.64 -4.51
C ALA A 304 -12.32 -27.33 -5.69
N ARG A 305 -13.21 -28.24 -6.05
CA ARG A 305 -14.12 -28.12 -7.20
C ARG A 305 -15.52 -27.64 -6.83
N SER A 306 -15.80 -27.51 -5.55
CA SER A 306 -17.10 -27.03 -5.06
C SER A 306 -16.95 -26.12 -3.85
N LEU A 307 -17.90 -25.22 -3.64
CA LEU A 307 -17.98 -24.41 -2.43
C LEU A 307 -18.15 -25.27 -1.16
N GLY A 308 -18.79 -26.44 -1.29
CA GLY A 308 -18.93 -27.39 -0.21
C GLY A 308 -17.59 -27.95 0.29
N ASP A 309 -16.64 -28.22 -0.62
CA ASP A 309 -15.28 -28.66 -0.28
C ASP A 309 -14.53 -27.60 0.53
N LEU A 310 -14.84 -26.32 0.29
CA LEU A 310 -14.28 -25.16 0.99
C LEU A 310 -15.01 -24.83 2.30
N GLN A 311 -16.06 -25.60 2.65
CA GLN A 311 -16.96 -25.34 3.77
C GLN A 311 -17.70 -23.99 3.69
N LEU A 312 -17.82 -23.43 2.48
CA LEU A 312 -18.59 -22.23 2.19
C LEU A 312 -20.01 -22.64 1.83
N LEU A 313 -20.99 -22.06 2.55
CA LEU A 313 -22.40 -22.38 2.36
C LEU A 313 -22.93 -21.70 1.09
N ALA A 314 -22.98 -22.41 -0.01
CA ALA A 314 -23.50 -21.92 -1.30
C ALA A 314 -24.92 -21.33 -1.17
N GLU A 315 -25.75 -21.86 -0.30
CA GLU A 315 -27.10 -21.36 -0.02
C GLU A 315 -27.16 -19.93 0.49
N ARG A 316 -26.09 -19.49 1.17
CA ARG A 316 -25.96 -18.09 1.64
C ARG A 316 -25.44 -17.13 0.58
N HIS A 317 -24.91 -17.66 -0.51
CA HIS A 317 -24.29 -16.88 -1.58
C HIS A 317 -24.72 -17.42 -2.96
N PRO A 318 -25.99 -17.28 -3.33
CA PRO A 318 -26.55 -17.96 -4.53
C PRO A 318 -25.97 -17.49 -5.84
N SER A 319 -25.35 -16.30 -5.90
CA SER A 319 -24.68 -15.77 -7.08
C SER A 319 -23.19 -16.10 -7.14
N LEU A 320 -22.63 -16.79 -6.11
CA LEU A 320 -21.22 -17.17 -6.09
C LEU A 320 -21.03 -18.48 -6.87
N VAL A 321 -20.24 -18.42 -7.91
CA VAL A 321 -19.87 -19.55 -8.77
C VAL A 321 -18.38 -19.85 -8.62
N LEU A 322 -18.03 -21.12 -8.49
CA LEU A 322 -16.64 -21.59 -8.42
C LEU A 322 -16.38 -22.57 -9.58
N GLU A 323 -15.33 -22.31 -10.34
CA GLU A 323 -14.79 -23.20 -11.36
C GLU A 323 -13.35 -23.52 -11.05
N ALA A 324 -12.94 -24.78 -11.14
CA ALA A 324 -11.57 -25.20 -10.86
C ALA A 324 -11.15 -26.41 -11.67
N ASP A 325 -9.89 -26.41 -12.10
CA ASP A 325 -9.24 -27.50 -12.83
C ASP A 325 -7.87 -27.84 -12.22
N ALA A 326 -6.97 -28.43 -13.01
CA ALA A 326 -5.61 -28.77 -12.55
C ALA A 326 -4.70 -27.54 -12.43
N ASP A 327 -4.94 -26.52 -13.25
CA ASP A 327 -4.07 -25.37 -13.41
C ASP A 327 -4.43 -24.24 -12.44
N GLY A 328 -5.73 -24.09 -12.08
CA GLY A 328 -6.17 -23.02 -11.23
C GLY A 328 -7.64 -23.09 -10.84
N PHE A 329 -8.13 -21.97 -10.34
CA PHE A 329 -9.55 -21.73 -10.13
C PHE A 329 -9.92 -20.30 -10.51
N THR A 330 -11.20 -20.10 -10.81
CA THR A 330 -11.87 -18.81 -10.82
C THR A 330 -13.11 -18.88 -9.94
N ALA A 331 -13.43 -17.78 -9.26
CA ALA A 331 -14.70 -17.63 -8.59
C ALA A 331 -15.33 -16.29 -8.98
N SER A 332 -16.61 -16.31 -9.32
CA SER A 332 -17.33 -15.12 -9.74
C SER A 332 -18.57 -14.84 -8.89
N LEU A 333 -18.89 -13.57 -8.75
CA LEU A 333 -20.00 -13.09 -7.93
C LEU A 333 -20.66 -11.89 -8.60
N VAL A 334 -21.98 -11.88 -8.65
CA VAL A 334 -22.76 -10.71 -9.06
C VAL A 334 -23.09 -9.87 -7.82
N VAL A 335 -22.74 -8.59 -7.87
CA VAL A 335 -23.05 -7.60 -6.84
C VAL A 335 -24.05 -6.59 -7.40
N GLU A 336 -25.19 -6.48 -6.74
CA GLU A 336 -26.23 -5.50 -7.03
C GLU A 336 -26.20 -4.39 -5.98
N PRO A 337 -25.47 -3.29 -6.22
CA PRO A 337 -25.41 -2.19 -5.26
C PRO A 337 -26.77 -1.51 -5.11
N ALA A 338 -27.07 -0.97 -3.93
CA ALA A 338 -28.29 -0.18 -3.73
C ALA A 338 -28.35 1.05 -4.67
N GLN A 339 -27.20 1.54 -5.11
CA GLN A 339 -27.06 2.61 -6.10
C GLN A 339 -25.93 2.27 -7.07
N GLY A 340 -26.13 2.55 -8.35
CA GLY A 340 -25.15 2.30 -9.41
C GLY A 340 -25.43 1.03 -10.23
N PRO A 341 -24.53 0.70 -11.15
CA PRO A 341 -24.70 -0.46 -12.03
C PRO A 341 -24.43 -1.78 -11.29
N VAL A 342 -25.07 -2.84 -11.78
CA VAL A 342 -24.72 -4.22 -11.40
C VAL A 342 -23.30 -4.51 -11.85
N ARG A 343 -22.53 -5.17 -10.99
CA ARG A 343 -21.13 -5.51 -11.24
C ARG A 343 -20.93 -7.01 -11.08
N MET A 344 -20.16 -7.59 -11.98
CA MET A 344 -19.63 -8.92 -11.81
C MET A 344 -18.19 -8.80 -11.32
N LEU A 345 -17.91 -9.42 -10.20
CA LEU A 345 -16.57 -9.59 -9.66
C LEU A 345 -16.08 -10.99 -9.95
N GLU A 346 -14.82 -11.13 -10.32
CA GLU A 346 -14.18 -12.42 -10.57
C GLU A 346 -12.80 -12.44 -9.92
N ILE A 347 -12.48 -13.49 -9.16
CA ILE A 347 -11.15 -13.72 -8.59
C ILE A 347 -10.53 -14.97 -9.20
N ASN A 348 -9.23 -14.94 -9.45
CA ASN A 348 -8.46 -16.10 -9.89
C ASN A 348 -7.56 -16.67 -8.78
N HIS A 349 -6.86 -17.76 -9.11
CA HIS A 349 -5.96 -18.46 -8.17
C HIS A 349 -4.72 -17.67 -7.75
N GLU A 350 -4.47 -16.52 -8.37
CA GLU A 350 -3.40 -15.57 -8.05
C GLU A 350 -3.93 -14.31 -7.35
N SER A 351 -5.09 -14.39 -6.71
CA SER A 351 -5.77 -13.31 -5.98
C SER A 351 -6.18 -12.07 -6.78
N GLN A 352 -6.07 -12.09 -8.11
CA GLN A 352 -6.52 -10.96 -8.94
C GLN A 352 -8.05 -10.86 -8.95
N ILE A 353 -8.59 -9.69 -8.61
CA ILE A 353 -10.03 -9.41 -8.66
C ILE A 353 -10.35 -8.45 -9.80
N VAL A 354 -10.96 -8.99 -10.85
CA VAL A 354 -11.44 -8.18 -11.98
C VAL A 354 -12.89 -7.78 -11.76
N THR A 355 -13.19 -6.50 -12.00
CA THR A 355 -14.56 -5.97 -11.94
C THR A 355 -15.06 -5.69 -13.35
N ARG A 356 -16.22 -6.25 -13.71
CA ARG A 356 -16.87 -5.98 -15.00
C ARG A 356 -18.27 -5.41 -14.75
N PHE A 357 -18.67 -4.46 -15.58
CA PHE A 357 -20.07 -4.00 -15.59
C PHE A 357 -20.91 -5.03 -16.33
N ALA A 358 -21.97 -5.50 -15.71
CA ALA A 358 -22.92 -6.35 -16.41
C ALA A 358 -23.66 -5.50 -17.46
N ASP A 359 -23.61 -5.88 -18.73
CA ASP A 359 -24.46 -5.30 -19.77
C ASP A 359 -25.92 -5.50 -19.36
N ARG A 360 -26.72 -4.42 -19.43
CA ARG A 360 -28.16 -4.45 -19.16
C ARG A 360 -28.92 -5.09 -20.30
#